data_44b9078810c4fb36c2829c3b30f1d47f
#
_entry.id   44b9078810c4fb36c2829c3b30f1d47f
#
_cell.length_a   1.000
_cell.length_b   1.000
_cell.length_c   1.000
_cell.angle_alpha   90.00
_cell.angle_beta   90.00
_cell.angle_gamma   90.00
#
_symmetry.space_group_name_H-M   'P 1'
#
loop_
_entity.id
_entity.type
_entity.pdbx_description
1 polymer ?
#
loop_
_entity_poly.entity_id
_entity_poly.type
_entity_poly.pdbx_seq_one_letter_code
_entity_poly.pdbx_strand_id
1 'polypeptide(L)'
;MTACDYLILGGGRAGLCAAEAIRKNDKTGSITMISDEAQLPYSRPMLTKLPLAFYEVEKTLVQPESWYQEQCITVLLRTKVLSMDAEQKTGETSAGTFSYGKCIYAMGAHNFIPPFPGKDLSGVYSIRTDKDMNAIRRGSLLASHAVVIGGGVIGLEAAYMLVEQGLSVTVLETAPYLMPRLLDESCARYLQSRISSFQIYTGVKVLGMRGDTRVQFVEVEGMEPIPAELVIVSCGVRANSEVFQKAGGTVERAIVVDEQMRTNLPDVFACGDCAQYQGLNTALWAQATLQGRVA
;
A
#
# COMPACT_ATOMS: atom_id res chain seq x y z
N MET A 1 -4.80 22.14 -20.74
CA MET A 1 -4.63 22.27 -19.27
C MET A 1 -6.00 22.43 -18.66
N THR A 2 -6.34 21.60 -17.70
CA THR A 2 -7.63 21.61 -16.98
C THR A 2 -7.43 22.28 -15.63
N ALA A 3 -8.27 23.27 -15.28
CA ALA A 3 -8.19 23.96 -13.98
C ALA A 3 -9.12 23.31 -12.96
N CYS A 4 -8.69 23.23 -11.69
CA CYS A 4 -9.52 22.87 -10.56
C CYS A 4 -9.11 23.67 -9.30
N ASP A 5 -10.02 23.87 -8.39
CA ASP A 5 -9.71 24.54 -7.11
C ASP A 5 -8.86 23.64 -6.21
N TYR A 6 -9.19 22.34 -6.20
CA TYR A 6 -8.52 21.33 -5.39
C TYR A 6 -8.08 20.14 -6.25
N LEU A 7 -6.78 19.90 -6.29
CA LEU A 7 -6.20 18.72 -6.96
C LEU A 7 -5.73 17.72 -5.90
N ILE A 8 -6.28 16.51 -5.92
CA ILE A 8 -5.90 15.43 -5.00
C ILE A 8 -5.11 14.38 -5.78
N LEU A 9 -3.84 14.25 -5.48
CA LEU A 9 -2.94 13.27 -6.08
C LEU A 9 -2.94 12.00 -5.23
N GLY A 10 -3.73 11.02 -5.62
CA GLY A 10 -3.87 9.72 -4.97
C GLY A 10 -5.30 9.39 -4.56
N GLY A 11 -5.85 8.30 -5.13
CA GLY A 11 -7.18 7.79 -4.88
C GLY A 11 -7.26 6.79 -3.70
N GLY A 12 -6.42 6.94 -2.68
CA GLY A 12 -6.48 6.11 -1.48
C GLY A 12 -7.36 6.70 -0.37
N ARG A 13 -7.32 6.08 0.83
CA ARG A 13 -8.12 6.54 1.98
C ARG A 13 -7.85 7.99 2.37
N ALA A 14 -6.58 8.41 2.37
CA ALA A 14 -6.23 9.79 2.73
C ALA A 14 -6.82 10.80 1.74
N GLY A 15 -6.67 10.55 0.43
CA GLY A 15 -7.23 11.42 -0.62
C GLY A 15 -8.75 11.49 -0.58
N LEU A 16 -9.45 10.36 -0.35
CA LEU A 16 -10.91 10.35 -0.17
C LEU A 16 -11.33 11.18 1.05
N CYS A 17 -10.65 11.01 2.20
CA CYS A 17 -10.97 11.80 3.40
C CYS A 17 -10.69 13.30 3.22
N ALA A 18 -9.67 13.66 2.44
CA ALA A 18 -9.43 15.05 2.06
C ALA A 18 -10.58 15.58 1.19
N ALA A 19 -11.03 14.83 0.18
CA ALA A 19 -12.17 15.21 -0.64
C ALA A 19 -13.47 15.38 0.18
N GLU A 20 -13.74 14.46 1.12
CA GLU A 20 -14.86 14.53 2.06
C GLU A 20 -14.79 15.81 2.92
N ALA A 21 -13.60 16.13 3.45
CA ALA A 21 -13.38 17.31 4.29
C ALA A 21 -13.49 18.61 3.50
N ILE A 22 -12.91 18.68 2.31
CA ILE A 22 -13.03 19.82 1.41
C ILE A 22 -14.51 20.08 1.11
N ARG A 23 -15.26 19.07 0.64
CA ARG A 23 -16.68 19.24 0.27
C ARG A 23 -17.56 19.62 1.45
N LYS A 24 -17.20 19.20 2.66
CA LYS A 24 -17.89 19.62 3.87
C LYS A 24 -17.77 21.14 4.13
N ASN A 25 -16.61 21.73 3.85
CA ASN A 25 -16.28 23.12 4.11
C ASN A 25 -16.47 24.03 2.89
N ASP A 26 -16.25 23.53 1.68
CA ASP A 26 -16.46 24.23 0.42
C ASP A 26 -17.46 23.45 -0.44
N LYS A 27 -18.67 24.02 -0.61
CA LYS A 27 -19.79 23.37 -1.33
C LYS A 27 -19.68 23.49 -2.85
N THR A 28 -18.85 24.38 -3.36
CA THR A 28 -18.84 24.79 -4.77
C THR A 28 -17.49 24.58 -5.46
N GLY A 29 -16.38 24.61 -4.72
CA GLY A 29 -15.04 24.43 -5.28
C GLY A 29 -14.92 23.10 -6.06
N SER A 30 -14.30 23.17 -7.23
CA SER A 30 -14.06 22.00 -8.08
C SER A 30 -12.99 21.09 -7.48
N ILE A 31 -13.29 19.79 -7.34
CA ILE A 31 -12.38 18.79 -6.79
C ILE A 31 -12.06 17.77 -7.88
N THR A 32 -10.77 17.61 -8.18
CA THR A 32 -10.28 16.55 -9.08
C THR A 32 -9.35 15.62 -8.33
N MET A 33 -9.67 14.33 -8.30
CA MET A 33 -8.88 13.27 -7.70
C MET A 33 -8.24 12.41 -8.77
N ILE A 34 -6.92 12.21 -8.69
CA ILE A 34 -6.14 11.39 -9.62
C ILE A 34 -5.78 10.06 -8.97
N SER A 35 -6.04 8.94 -9.65
CA SER A 35 -5.67 7.60 -9.19
C SER A 35 -5.08 6.78 -10.32
N ASP A 36 -3.95 6.14 -10.09
CA ASP A 36 -3.35 5.19 -11.02
C ASP A 36 -4.01 3.80 -10.99
N GLU A 37 -4.83 3.53 -9.97
CA GLU A 37 -5.60 2.30 -9.86
C GLU A 37 -6.85 2.32 -10.76
N ALA A 38 -7.35 1.13 -11.07
CA ALA A 38 -8.52 0.95 -11.92
C ALA A 38 -9.84 1.12 -11.16
N GLN A 39 -9.78 1.09 -9.84
CA GLN A 39 -10.94 1.09 -8.95
C GLN A 39 -11.07 2.40 -8.18
N LEU A 40 -12.29 2.75 -7.83
CA LEU A 40 -12.57 3.80 -6.85
C LEU A 40 -11.94 3.46 -5.49
N PRO A 41 -11.73 4.44 -4.60
CA PRO A 41 -11.17 4.21 -3.28
C PRO A 41 -11.85 3.07 -2.52
N TYR A 42 -11.08 2.08 -2.12
CA TYR A 42 -11.52 0.86 -1.42
C TYR A 42 -10.74 0.64 -0.13
N SER A 43 -11.27 -0.20 0.75
CA SER A 43 -10.67 -0.54 2.04
C SER A 43 -9.49 -1.50 1.87
N ARG A 44 -8.24 -0.98 1.80
CA ARG A 44 -7.03 -1.81 1.71
C ARG A 44 -6.88 -2.84 2.84
N PRO A 45 -7.28 -2.56 4.10
CA PRO A 45 -7.27 -3.58 5.14
C PRO A 45 -8.13 -4.82 4.84
N MET A 46 -9.08 -4.71 3.90
CA MET A 46 -9.94 -5.84 3.49
C MET A 46 -9.27 -6.75 2.46
N LEU A 47 -8.13 -6.35 1.86
CA LEU A 47 -7.43 -7.15 0.85
C LEU A 47 -7.07 -8.56 1.37
N THR A 48 -6.64 -8.66 2.62
CA THR A 48 -6.24 -9.93 3.25
C THR A 48 -7.35 -10.57 4.10
N LYS A 49 -8.52 -9.92 4.23
CA LYS A 49 -9.62 -10.39 5.09
C LYS A 49 -10.78 -11.03 4.32
N LEU A 50 -10.81 -10.84 3.01
CA LEU A 50 -11.76 -11.53 2.16
C LEU A 50 -11.20 -12.88 1.71
N PRO A 51 -12.03 -13.95 1.65
CA PRO A 51 -11.61 -15.22 1.09
C PRO A 51 -11.10 -15.03 -0.33
N LEU A 52 -9.88 -15.52 -0.61
CA LEU A 52 -9.22 -15.29 -1.91
C LEU A 52 -10.03 -15.84 -3.10
N ALA A 53 -10.72 -16.97 -2.90
CA ALA A 53 -11.57 -17.59 -3.93
C ALA A 53 -12.73 -16.66 -4.36
N PHE A 54 -13.26 -15.87 -3.43
CA PHE A 54 -14.43 -15.00 -3.63
C PHE A 54 -14.05 -13.52 -3.53
N TYR A 55 -12.77 -13.21 -3.72
CA TYR A 55 -12.29 -11.85 -3.66
C TYR A 55 -12.89 -11.00 -4.79
N GLU A 56 -13.59 -9.94 -4.40
CA GLU A 56 -14.19 -8.94 -5.26
C GLU A 56 -13.96 -7.56 -4.61
N VAL A 57 -13.18 -6.71 -5.25
CA VAL A 57 -12.82 -5.39 -4.70
C VAL A 57 -14.04 -4.47 -4.57
N GLU A 58 -15.05 -4.65 -5.40
CA GLU A 58 -16.31 -3.89 -5.41
C GLU A 58 -17.02 -3.97 -4.06
N LYS A 59 -16.91 -5.09 -3.35
CA LYS A 59 -17.44 -5.28 -1.98
C LYS A 59 -16.70 -4.49 -0.91
N THR A 60 -15.56 -3.89 -1.25
CA THR A 60 -14.71 -3.15 -0.32
C THR A 60 -14.64 -1.65 -0.62
N LEU A 61 -15.38 -1.17 -1.63
CA LEU A 61 -15.44 0.25 -1.95
C LEU A 61 -15.89 1.05 -0.72
N VAL A 62 -15.19 2.16 -0.46
CA VAL A 62 -15.51 3.02 0.69
C VAL A 62 -16.74 3.86 0.43
N GLN A 63 -16.89 4.35 -0.80
CA GLN A 63 -18.06 5.09 -1.27
C GLN A 63 -18.50 4.53 -2.62
N PRO A 64 -19.81 4.47 -2.91
CA PRO A 64 -20.31 4.09 -4.22
C PRO A 64 -20.03 5.19 -5.26
N GLU A 65 -20.06 4.85 -6.54
CA GLU A 65 -19.80 5.79 -7.62
C GLU A 65 -20.77 6.98 -7.61
N SER A 66 -22.06 6.74 -7.30
CA SER A 66 -23.08 7.79 -7.17
C SER A 66 -22.72 8.87 -6.17
N TRP A 67 -22.03 8.51 -5.07
CA TRP A 67 -21.60 9.47 -4.07
C TRP A 67 -20.62 10.52 -4.65
N TYR A 68 -19.66 10.12 -5.50
CA TYR A 68 -18.75 11.07 -6.12
C TYR A 68 -19.47 12.04 -7.05
N GLN A 69 -20.48 11.55 -7.77
CA GLN A 69 -21.33 12.37 -8.64
C GLN A 69 -22.14 13.37 -7.82
N GLU A 70 -22.82 12.90 -6.75
CA GLU A 70 -23.61 13.74 -5.83
C GLU A 70 -22.73 14.80 -5.14
N GLN A 71 -21.48 14.47 -4.82
CA GLN A 71 -20.53 15.41 -4.22
C GLN A 71 -19.78 16.27 -5.26
N CYS A 72 -20.09 16.16 -6.54
CA CYS A 72 -19.39 16.86 -7.63
C CYS A 72 -17.87 16.71 -7.55
N ILE A 73 -17.38 15.46 -7.31
CA ILE A 73 -15.96 15.11 -7.27
C ILE A 73 -15.61 14.36 -8.57
N THR A 74 -14.72 14.92 -9.36
CA THR A 74 -14.18 14.24 -10.55
C THR A 74 -13.09 13.28 -10.13
N VAL A 75 -13.24 11.98 -10.42
CA VAL A 75 -12.22 10.96 -10.15
C VAL A 75 -11.68 10.44 -11.49
N LEU A 76 -10.37 10.61 -11.71
CA LEU A 76 -9.67 10.08 -12.88
C LEU A 76 -8.90 8.83 -12.47
N LEU A 77 -9.49 7.68 -12.79
CA LEU A 77 -8.87 6.36 -12.59
C LEU A 77 -7.86 6.05 -13.70
N ARG A 78 -6.96 5.08 -13.47
CA ARG A 78 -5.90 4.65 -14.41
C ARG A 78 -5.03 5.82 -14.89
N THR A 79 -4.91 6.86 -14.07
CA THR A 79 -4.21 8.10 -14.40
C THR A 79 -3.01 8.25 -13.47
N LYS A 80 -1.82 8.14 -14.06
CA LYS A 80 -0.56 8.24 -13.32
C LYS A 80 -0.13 9.70 -13.21
N VAL A 81 0.28 10.12 -12.00
CA VAL A 81 0.96 11.39 -11.77
C VAL A 81 2.41 11.27 -12.23
N LEU A 82 2.88 12.17 -13.07
CA LEU A 82 4.21 12.14 -13.68
C LEU A 82 5.15 13.16 -13.04
N SER A 83 4.67 14.39 -12.85
CA SER A 83 5.41 15.47 -12.20
C SER A 83 4.46 16.48 -11.56
N MET A 84 5.01 17.37 -10.76
CA MET A 84 4.32 18.54 -10.22
C MET A 84 5.26 19.74 -10.21
N ASP A 85 4.70 20.93 -10.36
CA ASP A 85 5.38 22.21 -10.22
C ASP A 85 4.57 23.06 -9.24
N ALA A 86 5.14 23.33 -8.06
CA ALA A 86 4.45 24.06 -7.00
C ALA A 86 4.46 25.57 -7.25
N GLU A 87 5.42 26.12 -8.01
CA GLU A 87 5.47 27.55 -8.36
C GLU A 87 4.41 27.89 -9.40
N GLN A 88 4.29 27.03 -10.44
CA GLN A 88 3.27 27.17 -11.47
C GLN A 88 1.91 26.61 -11.05
N LYS A 89 1.82 25.98 -9.88
CA LYS A 89 0.63 25.28 -9.35
C LYS A 89 0.05 24.31 -10.38
N THR A 90 0.89 23.42 -10.92
CA THR A 90 0.48 22.43 -11.91
C THR A 90 0.89 21.01 -11.51
N GLY A 91 0.07 20.04 -11.91
CA GLY A 91 0.37 18.60 -11.87
C GLY A 91 0.25 18.00 -13.25
N GLU A 92 1.31 17.36 -13.73
CA GLU A 92 1.31 16.62 -14.98
C GLU A 92 0.91 15.17 -14.74
N THR A 93 0.02 14.66 -15.55
CA THR A 93 -0.48 13.30 -15.46
C THR A 93 -0.50 12.62 -16.83
N SER A 94 -0.72 11.31 -16.86
CA SER A 94 -0.93 10.58 -18.13
C SER A 94 -2.20 10.99 -18.88
N ALA A 95 -3.12 11.73 -18.25
CA ALA A 95 -4.34 12.28 -18.86
C ALA A 95 -4.23 13.78 -19.20
N GLY A 96 -3.05 14.38 -19.04
CA GLY A 96 -2.79 15.79 -19.29
C GLY A 96 -2.39 16.58 -18.05
N THR A 97 -2.30 17.90 -18.20
CA THR A 97 -1.85 18.82 -17.15
C THR A 97 -3.04 19.48 -16.45
N PHE A 98 -3.01 19.52 -15.12
CA PHE A 98 -3.99 20.16 -14.26
C PHE A 98 -3.35 21.35 -13.54
N SER A 99 -4.03 22.51 -13.54
CA SER A 99 -3.70 23.61 -12.63
C SER A 99 -4.61 23.60 -11.42
N TYR A 100 -4.09 24.04 -10.26
CA TYR A 100 -4.82 23.93 -9.01
C TYR A 100 -4.73 25.21 -8.16
N GLY A 101 -5.75 25.47 -7.35
CA GLY A 101 -5.66 26.43 -6.26
C GLY A 101 -4.87 25.85 -5.07
N LYS A 102 -5.24 24.64 -4.62
CA LYS A 102 -4.55 23.86 -3.59
C LYS A 102 -4.35 22.42 -4.05
N CYS A 103 -3.23 21.81 -3.63
CA CYS A 103 -2.91 20.42 -3.94
C CYS A 103 -2.80 19.58 -2.68
N ILE A 104 -3.43 18.41 -2.66
CA ILE A 104 -3.30 17.41 -1.61
C ILE A 104 -2.53 16.22 -2.17
N TYR A 105 -1.29 16.05 -1.71
CA TYR A 105 -0.44 14.93 -2.09
C TYR A 105 -0.76 13.74 -1.19
N ALA A 106 -1.48 12.75 -1.72
CA ALA A 106 -1.98 11.57 -1.01
C ALA A 106 -1.61 10.27 -1.72
N MET A 107 -0.44 10.22 -2.37
CA MET A 107 0.01 9.10 -3.22
C MET A 107 0.41 7.84 -2.45
N GLY A 108 0.32 7.87 -1.10
CA GLY A 108 0.51 6.71 -0.26
C GLY A 108 1.93 6.13 -0.32
N ALA A 109 2.03 4.80 -0.37
CA ALA A 109 3.28 4.07 -0.35
C ALA A 109 3.22 2.83 -1.27
N HIS A 110 4.37 2.30 -1.63
CA HIS A 110 4.52 1.02 -2.33
C HIS A 110 5.20 -0.02 -1.44
N ASN A 111 5.06 -1.31 -1.76
CA ASN A 111 5.72 -2.38 -1.03
C ASN A 111 7.24 -2.31 -1.21
N PHE A 112 7.95 -2.47 -0.11
CA PHE A 112 9.38 -2.67 -0.16
C PHE A 112 9.70 -4.16 -0.39
N ILE A 113 10.29 -4.46 -1.53
CA ILE A 113 10.84 -5.78 -1.83
C ILE A 113 12.36 -5.65 -1.72
N PRO A 114 12.99 -6.32 -0.73
CA PRO A 114 14.44 -6.35 -0.64
C PRO A 114 15.07 -6.85 -1.95
N PRO A 115 16.32 -6.48 -2.26
CA PRO A 115 16.98 -6.85 -3.51
C PRO A 115 17.42 -8.34 -3.50
N PHE A 116 16.48 -9.23 -3.24
CA PHE A 116 16.72 -10.67 -3.29
C PHE A 116 16.99 -11.14 -4.71
N PRO A 117 17.96 -12.00 -4.94
CA PRO A 117 18.05 -12.81 -6.15
C PRO A 117 16.70 -13.52 -6.41
N GLY A 118 16.21 -13.47 -7.64
CA GLY A 118 14.94 -14.12 -8.00
C GLY A 118 13.66 -13.37 -7.64
N LYS A 119 13.72 -12.14 -7.12
CA LYS A 119 12.53 -11.34 -6.75
C LYS A 119 11.58 -11.04 -7.92
N ASP A 120 12.07 -11.12 -9.14
CA ASP A 120 11.31 -10.83 -10.37
C ASP A 120 10.79 -12.11 -11.05
N LEU A 121 10.99 -13.30 -10.47
CA LEU A 121 10.45 -14.56 -10.97
C LEU A 121 8.91 -14.54 -10.91
N SER A 122 8.29 -15.19 -11.88
CA SER A 122 6.85 -15.46 -11.84
C SER A 122 6.51 -16.23 -10.56
N GLY A 123 5.38 -15.93 -9.92
CA GLY A 123 5.00 -16.53 -8.64
C GLY A 123 5.51 -15.78 -7.41
N VAL A 124 6.30 -14.72 -7.58
CA VAL A 124 6.68 -13.80 -6.49
C VAL A 124 5.74 -12.60 -6.50
N TYR A 125 5.11 -12.32 -5.38
CA TYR A 125 4.09 -11.30 -5.20
C TYR A 125 4.34 -10.44 -3.96
N SER A 126 3.61 -9.34 -3.88
CA SER A 126 3.44 -8.54 -2.66
C SER A 126 1.98 -8.09 -2.57
N ILE A 127 1.51 -7.62 -1.41
CA ILE A 127 0.10 -7.23 -1.21
C ILE A 127 0.02 -5.74 -0.94
N ARG A 128 -0.58 -4.99 -1.88
CA ARG A 128 -0.86 -3.57 -1.73
C ARG A 128 -2.15 -3.13 -2.44
N THR A 129 -2.47 -3.73 -3.58
CA THR A 129 -3.53 -3.29 -4.48
C THR A 129 -4.46 -4.44 -4.86
N ASP A 130 -5.64 -4.11 -5.40
CA ASP A 130 -6.55 -5.06 -6.05
C ASP A 130 -5.84 -5.90 -7.12
N LYS A 131 -4.97 -5.27 -7.91
CA LYS A 131 -4.19 -5.96 -8.95
C LYS A 131 -3.33 -7.09 -8.35
N ASP A 132 -2.71 -6.83 -7.18
CA ASP A 132 -1.88 -7.83 -6.51
C ASP A 132 -2.75 -9.02 -6.04
N MET A 133 -3.91 -8.76 -5.44
CA MET A 133 -4.82 -9.80 -4.99
C MET A 133 -5.31 -10.67 -6.14
N ASN A 134 -5.66 -10.06 -7.27
CA ASN A 134 -6.05 -10.78 -8.48
C ASN A 134 -4.91 -11.62 -9.05
N ALA A 135 -3.65 -11.15 -8.95
CA ALA A 135 -2.47 -11.92 -9.36
C ALA A 135 -2.22 -13.10 -8.42
N ILE A 136 -2.28 -12.88 -7.11
CA ILE A 136 -2.13 -13.94 -6.08
C ILE A 136 -3.21 -15.00 -6.24
N ARG A 137 -4.48 -14.60 -6.45
CA ARG A 137 -5.58 -15.54 -6.71
C ARG A 137 -5.30 -16.47 -7.89
N ARG A 138 -4.83 -15.92 -9.02
CA ARG A 138 -4.45 -16.74 -10.17
C ARG A 138 -3.24 -17.63 -9.88
N GLY A 139 -2.25 -17.09 -9.16
CA GLY A 139 -1.04 -17.83 -8.79
C GLY A 139 -1.31 -18.98 -7.82
N SER A 140 -2.24 -18.81 -6.88
CA SER A 140 -2.59 -19.83 -5.89
C SER A 140 -3.24 -21.07 -6.50
N LEU A 141 -3.93 -20.95 -7.63
CA LEU A 141 -4.50 -22.11 -8.36
C LEU A 141 -3.43 -23.01 -8.98
N LEU A 142 -2.20 -22.55 -9.08
CA LEU A 142 -1.06 -23.24 -9.69
C LEU A 142 0.02 -23.62 -8.66
N ALA A 143 -0.31 -23.54 -7.38
CA ALA A 143 0.63 -23.73 -6.28
C ALA A 143 0.10 -24.73 -5.26
N SER A 144 0.99 -25.50 -4.68
CA SER A 144 0.74 -26.38 -3.54
C SER A 144 1.47 -25.88 -2.29
N HIS A 145 2.62 -25.22 -2.48
CA HIS A 145 3.45 -24.67 -1.40
C HIS A 145 3.64 -23.18 -1.58
N ALA A 146 3.43 -22.45 -0.52
CA ALA A 146 3.67 -21.02 -0.49
C ALA A 146 4.61 -20.61 0.64
N VAL A 147 5.44 -19.60 0.37
CA VAL A 147 6.29 -18.97 1.38
C VAL A 147 5.87 -17.52 1.54
N VAL A 148 5.71 -17.06 2.78
CA VAL A 148 5.50 -15.66 3.13
C VAL A 148 6.75 -15.13 3.81
N ILE A 149 7.37 -14.11 3.22
CA ILE A 149 8.57 -13.45 3.75
C ILE A 149 8.12 -12.19 4.51
N GLY A 150 8.19 -12.24 5.84
CA GLY A 150 7.77 -11.21 6.78
C GLY A 150 6.63 -11.67 7.70
N GLY A 151 6.92 -11.74 9.00
CA GLY A 151 6.00 -12.15 10.07
C GLY A 151 5.23 -11.00 10.71
N GLY A 152 4.97 -9.92 9.95
CA GLY A 152 4.08 -8.82 10.37
C GLY A 152 2.61 -9.15 10.16
N VAL A 153 1.70 -8.20 10.49
CA VAL A 153 0.23 -8.40 10.39
C VAL A 153 -0.18 -8.86 9.00
N ILE A 154 0.23 -8.14 7.95
CA ILE A 154 -0.15 -8.46 6.55
C ILE A 154 0.40 -9.83 6.14
N GLY A 155 1.64 -10.16 6.55
CA GLY A 155 2.23 -11.46 6.24
C GLY A 155 1.47 -12.62 6.91
N LEU A 156 1.09 -12.49 8.16
CA LEU A 156 0.32 -13.50 8.88
C LEU A 156 -1.11 -13.64 8.31
N GLU A 157 -1.79 -12.52 8.01
CA GLU A 157 -3.10 -12.54 7.35
C GLU A 157 -3.01 -13.21 5.95
N ALA A 158 -1.96 -12.91 5.19
CA ALA A 158 -1.71 -13.55 3.89
C ALA A 158 -1.47 -15.06 4.04
N ALA A 159 -0.73 -15.48 5.06
CA ALA A 159 -0.50 -16.89 5.33
C ALA A 159 -1.82 -17.63 5.62
N TYR A 160 -2.68 -17.08 6.47
CA TYR A 160 -4.01 -17.64 6.72
C TYR A 160 -4.86 -17.72 5.46
N MET A 161 -4.90 -16.65 4.67
CA MET A 161 -5.64 -16.60 3.41
C MET A 161 -5.18 -17.70 2.43
N LEU A 162 -3.87 -17.98 2.35
CA LEU A 162 -3.33 -19.04 1.50
C LEU A 162 -3.62 -20.44 2.05
N VAL A 163 -3.62 -20.62 3.36
CA VAL A 163 -4.05 -21.89 4.00
C VAL A 163 -5.51 -22.18 3.70
N GLU A 164 -6.38 -21.19 3.76
CA GLU A 164 -7.80 -21.32 3.40
C GLU A 164 -8.01 -21.72 1.92
N GLN A 165 -7.03 -21.43 1.05
CA GLN A 165 -6.98 -21.91 -0.32
C GLN A 165 -6.42 -23.33 -0.47
N GLY A 166 -6.04 -23.99 0.65
CA GLY A 166 -5.51 -25.36 0.66
C GLY A 166 -4.00 -25.46 0.41
N LEU A 167 -3.25 -24.34 0.45
CA LEU A 167 -1.80 -24.40 0.27
C LEU A 167 -1.10 -24.77 1.59
N SER A 168 0.02 -25.50 1.49
CA SER A 168 0.99 -25.63 2.57
C SER A 168 1.81 -24.34 2.66
N VAL A 169 1.79 -23.68 3.83
CA VAL A 169 2.39 -22.34 3.98
C VAL A 169 3.52 -22.34 4.98
N THR A 170 4.61 -21.65 4.65
CA THR A 170 5.73 -21.36 5.55
C THR A 170 5.91 -19.85 5.67
N VAL A 171 5.98 -19.33 6.89
CA VAL A 171 6.29 -17.92 7.20
C VAL A 171 7.74 -17.80 7.64
N LEU A 172 8.49 -16.88 7.02
CA LEU A 172 9.88 -16.56 7.34
C LEU A 172 9.99 -15.13 7.89
N GLU A 173 10.50 -14.97 9.11
CA GLU A 173 10.70 -13.69 9.75
C GLU A 173 12.17 -13.53 10.16
N THR A 174 12.76 -12.41 9.78
CA THR A 174 14.18 -12.10 10.10
C THR A 174 14.36 -11.72 11.57
N ALA A 175 13.36 -11.08 12.16
CA ALA A 175 13.39 -10.74 13.58
C ALA A 175 13.28 -12.01 14.45
N PRO A 176 13.75 -11.97 15.71
CA PRO A 176 13.74 -13.14 16.61
C PRO A 176 12.33 -13.59 17.00
N TYR A 177 11.29 -12.79 16.73
CA TYR A 177 9.89 -13.10 17.02
C TYR A 177 8.94 -12.37 16.06
N LEU A 178 7.69 -12.81 16.00
CA LEU A 178 6.65 -12.24 15.14
C LEU A 178 6.26 -10.83 15.57
N MET A 179 5.87 -9.99 14.58
CA MET A 179 5.29 -8.65 14.82
C MET A 179 6.14 -7.75 15.75
N PRO A 180 7.47 -7.65 15.58
CA PRO A 180 8.38 -6.99 16.54
C PRO A 180 8.14 -5.49 16.71
N ARG A 181 7.33 -4.87 15.85
CA ARG A 181 6.94 -3.45 15.97
C ARG A 181 5.66 -3.23 16.78
N LEU A 182 4.93 -4.29 17.11
CA LEU A 182 3.62 -4.24 17.74
C LEU A 182 3.54 -5.02 19.03
N LEU A 183 4.31 -6.10 19.16
CA LEU A 183 4.31 -7.00 20.30
C LEU A 183 5.68 -7.04 20.96
N ASP A 184 5.71 -7.22 22.25
CA ASP A 184 6.89 -7.69 22.95
C ASP A 184 7.12 -9.19 22.67
N GLU A 185 8.30 -9.69 23.06
CA GLU A 185 8.69 -11.07 22.80
C GLU A 185 7.75 -12.09 23.46
N SER A 186 7.26 -11.80 24.67
CA SER A 186 6.38 -12.71 25.42
C SER A 186 5.04 -12.88 24.72
N CYS A 187 4.40 -11.76 24.33
CA CYS A 187 3.16 -11.75 23.57
C CYS A 187 3.34 -12.41 22.19
N ALA A 188 4.45 -12.13 21.52
CA ALA A 188 4.75 -12.71 20.20
C ALA A 188 4.94 -14.24 20.27
N ARG A 189 5.64 -14.76 21.29
CA ARG A 189 5.79 -16.21 21.50
C ARG A 189 4.47 -16.88 21.85
N TYR A 190 3.62 -16.23 22.68
CA TYR A 190 2.28 -16.72 22.94
C TYR A 190 1.45 -16.78 21.65
N LEU A 191 1.43 -15.72 20.84
CA LEU A 191 0.76 -15.72 19.52
C LEU A 191 1.26 -16.88 18.66
N GLN A 192 2.58 -17.03 18.50
CA GLN A 192 3.18 -18.08 17.70
C GLN A 192 2.76 -19.48 18.16
N SER A 193 2.68 -19.72 19.49
CA SER A 193 2.24 -21.00 20.04
C SER A 193 0.77 -21.35 19.76
N ARG A 194 -0.04 -20.36 19.38
CA ARG A 194 -1.46 -20.55 19.01
C ARG A 194 -1.68 -20.77 17.52
N ILE A 195 -0.64 -20.58 16.71
CA ILE A 195 -0.69 -20.78 15.25
C ILE A 195 -0.22 -22.20 14.96
N SER A 196 -1.13 -23.05 14.48
CA SER A 196 -0.85 -24.43 14.11
C SER A 196 -1.13 -24.74 12.62
N SER A 197 -1.70 -23.77 11.89
CA SER A 197 -2.15 -23.95 10.51
C SER A 197 -1.04 -23.82 9.47
N PHE A 198 0.13 -23.27 9.83
CA PHE A 198 1.29 -23.13 8.97
C PHE A 198 2.60 -23.13 9.77
N GLN A 199 3.71 -23.37 9.08
CA GLN A 199 5.03 -23.35 9.70
C GLN A 199 5.56 -21.92 9.83
N ILE A 200 6.32 -21.65 10.92
CA ILE A 200 6.90 -20.34 11.19
C ILE A 200 8.36 -20.52 11.60
N TYR A 201 9.24 -19.82 10.90
CA TYR A 201 10.65 -19.70 11.27
C TYR A 201 10.97 -18.22 11.55
N THR A 202 11.44 -17.94 12.77
CA THR A 202 11.87 -16.59 13.19
C THR A 202 13.38 -16.55 13.40
N GLY A 203 14.01 -15.37 13.28
CA GLY A 203 15.44 -15.20 13.36
C GLY A 203 16.19 -15.77 12.15
N VAL A 204 15.50 -15.95 11.01
CA VAL A 204 16.08 -16.53 9.79
C VAL A 204 16.38 -15.47 8.75
N LYS A 205 17.43 -15.67 7.96
CA LYS A 205 17.83 -14.76 6.90
C LYS A 205 17.53 -15.39 5.54
N VAL A 206 16.60 -14.79 4.81
CA VAL A 206 16.32 -15.16 3.42
C VAL A 206 17.46 -14.66 2.54
N LEU A 207 18.00 -15.55 1.71
CA LEU A 207 19.08 -15.28 0.76
C LEU A 207 18.54 -14.92 -0.63
N GLY A 208 17.41 -15.51 -1.03
CA GLY A 208 16.79 -15.27 -2.32
C GLY A 208 15.75 -16.32 -2.69
N MET A 209 15.32 -16.26 -3.93
CA MET A 209 14.40 -17.20 -4.54
C MET A 209 15.08 -17.81 -5.76
N ARG A 210 14.81 -19.09 -6.01
CA ARG A 210 15.38 -19.83 -7.12
C ARG A 210 14.30 -20.53 -7.96
N GLY A 211 14.55 -20.59 -9.26
CA GLY A 211 13.70 -21.21 -10.27
C GLY A 211 14.14 -20.74 -11.66
N ASP A 212 13.60 -21.31 -12.70
CA ASP A 212 13.92 -20.90 -14.08
C ASP A 212 13.12 -19.65 -14.48
N THR A 213 11.83 -19.80 -14.80
CA THR A 213 10.91 -18.70 -15.14
C THR A 213 9.94 -18.41 -14.00
N ARG A 214 9.73 -19.37 -13.12
CA ARG A 214 8.85 -19.32 -11.96
C ARG A 214 9.62 -19.73 -10.72
N VAL A 215 9.27 -19.16 -9.57
CA VAL A 215 9.85 -19.56 -8.28
C VAL A 215 9.52 -21.03 -7.99
N GLN A 216 10.53 -21.75 -7.51
CA GLN A 216 10.46 -23.16 -7.11
C GLN A 216 10.94 -23.37 -5.68
N PHE A 217 11.85 -22.50 -5.20
CA PHE A 217 12.42 -22.61 -3.87
C PHE A 217 12.72 -21.21 -3.30
N VAL A 218 12.64 -21.11 -1.99
CA VAL A 218 13.20 -19.99 -1.22
C VAL A 218 14.46 -20.47 -0.48
N GLU A 219 15.56 -19.76 -0.66
CA GLU A 219 16.83 -20.04 -0.01
C GLU A 219 16.95 -19.29 1.30
N VAL A 220 17.29 -20.01 2.36
CA VAL A 220 17.43 -19.47 3.73
C VAL A 220 18.80 -19.88 4.27
N GLU A 221 19.52 -18.95 4.92
CA GLU A 221 20.84 -19.18 5.46
C GLU A 221 20.83 -20.32 6.48
N GLY A 222 21.66 -21.33 6.27
CA GLY A 222 21.79 -22.48 7.17
C GLY A 222 20.64 -23.49 7.17
N MET A 223 19.73 -23.41 6.20
CA MET A 223 18.61 -24.33 6.03
C MET A 223 18.61 -24.97 4.63
N GLU A 224 17.95 -26.12 4.49
CA GLU A 224 17.62 -26.66 3.17
C GLU A 224 16.65 -25.73 2.43
N PRO A 225 16.74 -25.61 1.10
CA PRO A 225 15.84 -24.79 0.31
C PRO A 225 14.38 -25.19 0.54
N ILE A 226 13.52 -24.21 0.81
CA ILE A 226 12.10 -24.41 1.09
C ILE A 226 11.33 -24.42 -0.23
N PRO A 227 10.58 -25.48 -0.58
CA PRO A 227 9.76 -25.53 -1.79
C PRO A 227 8.70 -24.41 -1.79
N ALA A 228 8.55 -23.70 -2.91
CA ALA A 228 7.58 -22.63 -3.05
C ALA A 228 7.25 -22.36 -4.52
N GLU A 229 6.02 -22.58 -4.92
CA GLU A 229 5.50 -22.15 -6.22
C GLU A 229 4.85 -20.76 -6.16
N LEU A 230 4.62 -20.27 -4.93
CA LEU A 230 4.10 -18.94 -4.64
C LEU A 230 4.86 -18.31 -3.47
N VAL A 231 5.35 -17.08 -3.65
CA VAL A 231 6.01 -16.32 -2.59
C VAL A 231 5.31 -14.98 -2.42
N ILE A 232 4.97 -14.62 -1.17
CA ILE A 232 4.50 -13.28 -0.82
C ILE A 232 5.59 -12.57 -0.03
N VAL A 233 6.07 -11.43 -0.56
CA VAL A 233 7.03 -10.57 0.14
C VAL A 233 6.29 -9.46 0.89
N SER A 234 6.35 -9.50 2.22
CA SER A 234 5.68 -8.57 3.15
C SER A 234 6.70 -7.89 4.08
N CYS A 235 7.72 -7.24 3.49
CA CYS A 235 8.86 -6.62 4.20
C CYS A 235 8.65 -5.12 4.50
N GLY A 236 7.41 -4.65 4.52
CA GLY A 236 7.04 -3.26 4.79
C GLY A 236 6.87 -2.42 3.54
N VAL A 237 6.78 -1.10 3.72
CA VAL A 237 6.46 -0.14 2.65
C VAL A 237 7.45 1.01 2.59
N ARG A 238 7.47 1.72 1.45
CA ARG A 238 8.18 2.98 1.23
C ARG A 238 7.20 4.04 0.72
N ALA A 239 7.31 5.25 1.24
CA ALA A 239 6.50 6.38 0.81
C ALA A 239 6.70 6.69 -0.67
N ASN A 240 5.63 6.99 -1.39
CA ASN A 240 5.70 7.49 -2.77
C ASN A 240 5.93 9.00 -2.73
N SER A 241 7.16 9.41 -2.58
CA SER A 241 7.56 10.82 -2.40
C SER A 241 8.43 11.39 -3.53
N GLU A 242 8.76 10.60 -4.54
CA GLU A 242 9.73 10.96 -5.57
C GLU A 242 9.27 12.16 -6.42
N VAL A 243 7.99 12.21 -6.78
CA VAL A 243 7.41 13.33 -7.53
C VAL A 243 7.47 14.62 -6.72
N PHE A 244 7.13 14.52 -5.41
CA PHE A 244 7.18 15.65 -4.49
C PHE A 244 8.61 16.14 -4.25
N GLN A 245 9.56 15.23 -4.07
CA GLN A 245 10.97 15.55 -3.86
C GLN A 245 11.57 16.26 -5.08
N LYS A 246 11.25 15.80 -6.30
CA LYS A 246 11.70 16.42 -7.56
C LYS A 246 11.14 17.84 -7.75
N ALA A 247 10.00 18.15 -7.14
CA ALA A 247 9.41 19.49 -7.13
C ALA A 247 10.02 20.42 -6.06
N GLY A 248 11.09 20.02 -5.36
CA GLY A 248 11.73 20.81 -4.31
C GLY A 248 11.13 20.59 -2.92
N GLY A 249 10.31 19.57 -2.75
CA GLY A 249 9.69 19.23 -1.48
C GLY A 249 10.64 18.55 -0.51
N THR A 250 10.47 18.83 0.79
CA THR A 250 11.28 18.26 1.87
C THR A 250 10.83 16.84 2.18
N VAL A 251 11.73 15.88 1.98
CA VAL A 251 11.51 14.45 2.22
C VAL A 251 12.64 13.91 3.09
N GLU A 252 12.26 13.18 4.14
CA GLU A 252 13.15 12.33 4.92
C GLU A 252 12.79 10.86 4.67
N ARG A 253 12.17 10.20 5.65
CA ARG A 253 11.57 8.88 5.46
C ARG A 253 10.28 8.94 4.62
N ALA A 254 9.55 10.03 4.75
CA ALA A 254 8.38 10.41 3.98
C ALA A 254 8.34 11.95 3.87
N ILE A 255 7.31 12.51 3.26
CA ILE A 255 7.14 13.96 3.11
C ILE A 255 6.94 14.59 4.49
N VAL A 256 7.77 15.57 4.83
CA VAL A 256 7.70 16.28 6.12
C VAL A 256 6.52 17.23 6.10
N VAL A 257 5.66 17.15 7.14
CA VAL A 257 4.49 18.01 7.31
C VAL A 257 4.41 18.57 8.72
N ASP A 258 3.69 19.70 8.87
CA ASP A 258 3.31 20.26 10.16
C ASP A 258 2.01 19.60 10.71
N GLU A 259 1.50 20.14 11.84
CA GLU A 259 0.27 19.65 12.47
C GLU A 259 -1.00 19.89 11.63
N GLN A 260 -0.94 20.79 10.63
CA GLN A 260 -2.00 21.05 9.65
C GLN A 260 -1.77 20.33 8.33
N MET A 261 -0.85 19.36 8.29
CA MET A 261 -0.47 18.62 7.08
C MET A 261 0.11 19.50 5.97
N ARG A 262 0.57 20.73 6.27
CA ARG A 262 1.24 21.61 5.30
C ARG A 262 2.65 21.11 5.05
N THR A 263 3.08 21.23 3.81
CA THR A 263 4.46 20.96 3.40
C THR A 263 5.27 22.27 3.30
N ASN A 264 6.55 22.15 2.93
CA ASN A 264 7.37 23.32 2.58
C ASN A 264 7.01 23.95 1.22
N LEU A 265 6.22 23.28 0.38
CA LEU A 265 5.76 23.82 -0.89
C LEU A 265 4.47 24.63 -0.71
N PRO A 266 4.34 25.82 -1.33
CA PRO A 266 3.18 26.68 -1.16
C PRO A 266 1.91 26.02 -1.70
N ASP A 267 0.82 26.09 -0.94
CA ASP A 267 -0.49 25.51 -1.25
C ASP A 267 -0.49 24.00 -1.52
N VAL A 268 0.55 23.28 -1.05
CA VAL A 268 0.66 21.83 -1.13
C VAL A 268 0.63 21.22 0.26
N PHE A 269 -0.31 20.30 0.47
CA PHE A 269 -0.49 19.51 1.69
C PHE A 269 -0.12 18.06 1.40
N ALA A 270 0.31 17.29 2.40
CA ALA A 270 0.54 15.86 2.22
C ALA A 270 -0.08 15.05 3.36
N CYS A 271 -0.66 13.88 3.04
CA CYS A 271 -1.35 13.06 4.02
C CYS A 271 -1.32 11.56 3.68
N GLY A 272 -1.51 10.72 4.69
CA GLY A 272 -1.47 9.27 4.58
C GLY A 272 -0.05 8.70 4.58
N ASP A 273 0.11 7.53 3.97
CA ASP A 273 1.35 6.75 4.05
C ASP A 273 2.57 7.45 3.40
N CYS A 274 2.36 8.49 2.61
CA CYS A 274 3.43 9.31 2.03
C CYS A 274 3.90 10.46 2.94
N ALA A 275 3.22 10.76 4.05
CA ALA A 275 3.53 11.87 4.94
C ALA A 275 4.13 11.41 6.26
N GLN A 276 5.00 12.24 6.85
CA GLN A 276 5.50 12.09 8.21
C GLN A 276 5.32 13.38 9.01
N TYR A 277 4.90 13.23 10.25
CA TYR A 277 4.78 14.31 11.23
C TYR A 277 5.68 14.02 12.42
N GLN A 278 6.51 14.98 12.82
CA GLN A 278 7.50 14.83 13.92
C GLN A 278 8.36 13.54 13.79
N GLY A 279 8.81 13.24 12.58
CA GLY A 279 9.62 12.05 12.30
C GLY A 279 8.86 10.72 12.26
N LEU A 280 7.54 10.72 12.53
CA LEU A 280 6.71 9.52 12.55
C LEU A 280 5.94 9.33 11.22
N ASN A 281 6.14 8.20 10.59
CA ASN A 281 5.32 7.68 9.49
C ASN A 281 4.82 6.30 9.90
N THR A 282 3.55 6.19 10.22
CA THR A 282 2.96 4.94 10.75
C THR A 282 2.44 4.02 9.66
N ALA A 283 2.11 4.56 8.49
CA ALA A 283 1.49 3.84 7.38
C ALA A 283 0.24 3.03 7.81
N LEU A 284 -0.61 3.62 8.66
CA LEU A 284 -1.83 3.02 9.19
C LEU A 284 -3.07 3.65 8.57
N TRP A 285 -4.09 2.82 8.29
CA TRP A 285 -5.39 3.25 7.77
C TRP A 285 -6.07 4.34 8.60
N ALA A 286 -6.06 4.19 9.94
CA ALA A 286 -6.63 5.17 10.85
C ALA A 286 -5.91 6.52 10.75
N GLN A 287 -4.56 6.50 10.70
CA GLN A 287 -3.75 7.71 10.56
C GLN A 287 -4.00 8.39 9.21
N ALA A 288 -4.06 7.63 8.12
CA ALA A 288 -4.39 8.15 6.79
C ALA A 288 -5.77 8.84 6.78
N THR A 289 -6.75 8.27 7.52
CA THR A 289 -8.09 8.86 7.68
C THR A 289 -8.04 10.20 8.41
N LEU A 290 -7.30 10.27 9.52
CA LEU A 290 -7.18 11.49 10.33
C LEU A 290 -6.43 12.58 9.56
N GLN A 291 -5.28 12.25 8.99
CA GLN A 291 -4.46 13.19 8.22
C GLN A 291 -5.21 13.74 7.00
N GLY A 292 -5.94 12.89 6.26
CA GLY A 292 -6.74 13.35 5.13
C GLY A 292 -7.87 14.31 5.50
N ARG A 293 -8.39 14.24 6.73
CA ARG A 293 -9.41 15.18 7.22
C ARG A 293 -8.83 16.53 7.64
N VAL A 294 -7.54 16.58 7.96
CA VAL A 294 -6.83 17.79 8.38
C VAL A 294 -6.25 18.52 7.18
N ALA A 295 -5.71 17.78 6.21
CA ALA A 295 -5.14 18.33 4.99
C ALA A 295 -6.20 19.04 4.13
#